data_3b17697f8bd7df22d4f506e5cf2f8b2e
#
_entry.id   3b17697f8bd7df22d4f506e5cf2f8b2e
#
_cell.length_a   1.000
_cell.length_b   1.000
_cell.length_c   1.000
_cell.angle_alpha   90.00
_cell.angle_beta   90.00
_cell.angle_gamma   90.00
#
_symmetry.space_group_name_H-M   'P 1'
#
loop_
_entity.id
_entity.type
_entity.pdbx_description
1 polymer ?
#
loop_
_entity_poly.entity_id
_entity_poly.type
_entity_poly.pdbx_seq_one_letter_code
_entity_poly.pdbx_strand_id
1 'polypeptide(L)'
;MWALIHVAVVNISQFGGRFRKEPICVGQHIPPHFKDVDDWMDRFISNVQENWFIWTPTELAAYGLWRMNWIHPFMEGNGRTARAICYFLLCVRVGTLLPGKKLLPERIRESREGFVKALVAADREWDSGHLNSTEVESYLAGLVEAQLSEAP
;
A
#
# COMPACT_ATOMS: atom_id res chain seq x y z
N MET A 1 6.10 0.32 -13.33
CA MET A 1 5.35 1.35 -12.58
C MET A 1 5.82 1.47 -11.12
N TRP A 2 5.69 0.43 -10.27
CA TRP A 2 6.10 0.45 -8.85
C TRP A 2 7.58 0.81 -8.63
N ALA A 3 8.49 0.34 -9.49
CA ALA A 3 9.91 0.68 -9.41
C ALA A 3 10.18 2.18 -9.60
N LEU A 4 9.46 2.83 -10.51
CA LEU A 4 9.56 4.28 -10.71
C LEU A 4 9.02 5.05 -9.51
N ILE A 5 7.91 4.59 -8.92
CA ILE A 5 7.37 5.20 -7.69
C ILE A 5 8.38 5.04 -6.55
N HIS A 6 8.98 3.87 -6.38
CA HIS A 6 9.99 3.66 -5.36
C HIS A 6 11.21 4.57 -5.58
N VAL A 7 11.74 4.67 -6.79
CA VAL A 7 12.84 5.58 -7.13
C VAL A 7 12.50 7.03 -6.80
N ALA A 8 11.27 7.46 -7.04
CA ALA A 8 10.83 8.82 -6.73
C ALA A 8 10.70 9.13 -5.23
N VAL A 9 10.51 8.11 -4.37
CA VAL A 9 10.32 8.30 -2.93
C VAL A 9 11.55 7.99 -2.07
N VAL A 10 12.62 7.46 -2.67
CA VAL A 10 13.87 7.10 -1.98
C VAL A 10 15.03 7.85 -2.61
N ASN A 11 15.99 8.29 -1.79
CA ASN A 11 17.19 8.92 -2.31
C ASN A 11 18.08 7.85 -2.99
N ILE A 12 18.39 8.05 -4.26
CA ILE A 12 18.65 7.06 -5.34
C ILE A 12 19.98 6.29 -5.22
N SER A 13 20.82 6.50 -4.21
CA SER A 13 22.24 6.13 -4.39
C SER A 13 22.53 4.63 -4.52
N GLN A 14 21.86 3.74 -3.80
CA GLN A 14 22.20 2.30 -3.83
C GLN A 14 21.01 1.33 -3.98
N PHE A 15 19.81 1.68 -3.50
CA PHE A 15 18.71 0.74 -3.35
C PHE A 15 17.45 1.08 -4.17
N GLY A 16 17.46 2.21 -4.89
CA GLY A 16 16.28 2.70 -5.62
C GLY A 16 15.81 1.72 -6.70
N GLY A 17 14.55 1.31 -6.65
CA GLY A 17 13.92 0.46 -7.65
C GLY A 17 14.34 -1.01 -7.64
N ARG A 18 15.17 -1.44 -6.68
CA ARG A 18 15.64 -2.84 -6.57
C ARG A 18 15.01 -3.54 -5.39
N PHE A 19 14.58 -4.76 -5.59
CA PHE A 19 14.13 -5.61 -4.49
C PHE A 19 15.26 -5.95 -3.54
N ARG A 20 14.90 -6.14 -2.28
CA ARG A 20 15.83 -6.58 -1.24
C ARG A 20 16.39 -7.97 -1.55
N LYS A 21 17.62 -8.19 -1.14
CA LYS A 21 18.33 -9.47 -1.28
C LYS A 21 18.67 -10.09 0.08
N GLU A 22 18.11 -9.52 1.14
CA GLU A 22 18.34 -9.94 2.52
C GLU A 22 17.02 -10.03 3.29
N PRO A 23 16.96 -10.87 4.33
CA PRO A 23 15.82 -10.90 5.23
C PRO A 23 15.73 -9.59 6.02
N ILE A 24 14.50 -9.16 6.30
CA ILE A 24 14.21 -7.98 7.11
C ILE A 24 13.07 -8.29 8.08
N CYS A 25 12.96 -7.46 9.13
CA CYS A 25 11.88 -7.48 10.10
C CYS A 25 11.29 -6.08 10.22
N VAL A 26 9.97 -5.97 10.36
CA VAL A 26 9.25 -4.70 10.49
C VAL A 26 8.40 -4.71 11.75
N GLY A 27 8.98 -4.34 12.87
CA GLY A 27 8.36 -4.55 14.18
C GLY A 27 8.13 -6.04 14.44
N GLN A 28 6.87 -6.47 14.57
CA GLN A 28 6.48 -7.88 14.72
C GLN A 28 6.18 -8.59 13.40
N HIS A 29 6.06 -7.86 12.31
CA HIS A 29 5.80 -8.44 11.00
C HIS A 29 7.09 -9.00 10.39
N ILE A 30 7.04 -10.26 9.96
CA ILE A 30 8.12 -10.94 9.22
C ILE A 30 7.67 -11.03 7.76
N PRO A 31 8.21 -10.18 6.87
CA PRO A 31 7.87 -10.24 5.45
C PRO A 31 8.30 -11.57 4.82
N PRO A 32 7.72 -11.94 3.66
CA PRO A 32 8.14 -13.12 2.91
C PRO A 32 9.65 -13.19 2.71
N HIS A 33 10.17 -14.40 2.49
CA HIS A 33 11.60 -14.55 2.23
C HIS A 33 12.01 -13.73 0.99
N PHE A 34 13.20 -13.13 1.04
CA PHE A 34 13.64 -12.20 -0.03
C PHE A 34 13.72 -12.85 -1.42
N LYS A 35 13.92 -14.16 -1.52
CA LYS A 35 13.94 -14.90 -2.78
C LYS A 35 12.55 -15.00 -3.44
N ASP A 36 11.49 -14.85 -2.64
CA ASP A 36 10.11 -14.98 -3.10
C ASP A 36 9.48 -13.61 -3.42
N VAL A 37 10.25 -12.52 -3.25
CA VAL A 37 9.73 -11.16 -3.45
C VAL A 37 9.29 -10.92 -4.89
N ASP A 38 10.04 -11.40 -5.87
CA ASP A 38 9.67 -11.27 -7.28
C ASP A 38 8.31 -11.92 -7.54
N ASP A 39 8.11 -13.17 -7.09
CA ASP A 39 6.84 -13.91 -7.25
C ASP A 39 5.68 -13.21 -6.54
N TRP A 40 5.90 -12.67 -5.34
CA TRP A 40 4.88 -11.93 -4.62
C TRP A 40 4.51 -10.62 -5.29
N MET A 41 5.48 -9.93 -5.89
CA MET A 41 5.23 -8.71 -6.65
C MET A 41 4.48 -8.99 -7.96
N ASP A 42 4.78 -10.08 -8.64
CA ASP A 42 4.05 -10.51 -9.83
C ASP A 42 2.59 -10.87 -9.48
N ARG A 43 2.37 -11.61 -8.39
CA ARG A 43 1.02 -11.89 -7.87
C ARG A 43 0.28 -10.61 -7.48
N PHE A 44 0.97 -9.66 -6.86
CA PHE A 44 0.38 -8.36 -6.51
C PHE A 44 -0.12 -7.64 -7.76
N ILE A 45 0.70 -7.58 -8.82
CA ILE A 45 0.33 -6.93 -10.08
C ILE A 45 -0.83 -7.66 -10.76
N SER A 46 -0.78 -8.99 -10.83
CA SER A 46 -1.85 -9.80 -11.42
C SER A 46 -3.17 -9.59 -10.70
N ASN A 47 -3.18 -9.62 -9.36
CA ASN A 47 -4.40 -9.35 -8.58
C ASN A 47 -4.97 -7.95 -8.84
N VAL A 48 -4.12 -6.92 -8.91
CA VAL A 48 -4.57 -5.56 -9.25
C VAL A 48 -5.19 -5.51 -10.64
N GLN A 49 -4.58 -6.17 -11.63
CA GLN A 49 -5.06 -6.20 -13.01
C GLN A 49 -6.38 -6.95 -13.14
N GLU A 50 -6.48 -8.14 -12.55
CA GLU A 50 -7.66 -9.01 -12.60
C GLU A 50 -8.87 -8.35 -11.93
N ASN A 51 -8.63 -7.62 -10.85
CA ASN A 51 -9.69 -6.98 -10.08
C ASN A 51 -9.89 -5.49 -10.44
N TRP A 52 -9.21 -4.99 -11.46
CA TRP A 52 -9.23 -3.57 -11.82
C TRP A 52 -10.65 -3.00 -12.02
N PHE A 53 -11.54 -3.76 -12.62
CA PHE A 53 -12.92 -3.35 -12.85
C PHE A 53 -13.95 -4.03 -11.93
N ILE A 54 -13.49 -4.97 -11.08
CA ILE A 54 -14.34 -5.71 -10.14
C ILE A 54 -14.40 -4.97 -8.79
N TRP A 55 -13.23 -4.61 -8.27
CA TRP A 55 -13.13 -3.92 -6.99
C TRP A 55 -13.41 -2.41 -7.13
N THR A 56 -13.97 -1.85 -6.07
CA THR A 56 -14.11 -0.40 -5.93
C THR A 56 -12.73 0.28 -5.92
N PRO A 57 -12.67 1.61 -6.20
CA PRO A 57 -11.42 2.35 -6.07
C PRO A 57 -10.77 2.22 -4.68
N THR A 58 -11.59 2.17 -3.62
CA THR A 58 -11.13 2.08 -2.24
C THR A 58 -10.60 0.68 -1.91
N GLU A 59 -11.26 -0.38 -2.38
CA GLU A 59 -10.78 -1.77 -2.24
C GLU A 59 -9.43 -1.97 -2.92
N LEU A 60 -9.26 -1.48 -4.16
CA LEU A 60 -7.96 -1.54 -4.86
C LEU A 60 -6.85 -0.79 -4.13
N ALA A 61 -7.17 0.40 -3.62
CA ALA A 61 -6.22 1.21 -2.86
C ALA A 61 -5.85 0.54 -1.52
N ALA A 62 -6.83 -0.06 -0.83
CA ALA A 62 -6.64 -0.80 0.41
C ALA A 62 -5.75 -2.03 0.20
N TYR A 63 -6.07 -2.83 -0.81
CA TYR A 63 -5.24 -3.96 -1.21
C TYR A 63 -3.81 -3.53 -1.53
N GLY A 64 -3.64 -2.46 -2.33
CA GLY A 64 -2.34 -1.93 -2.68
C GLY A 64 -1.53 -1.47 -1.47
N LEU A 65 -2.17 -0.75 -0.54
CA LEU A 65 -1.55 -0.28 0.69
C LEU A 65 -1.10 -1.44 1.58
N TRP A 66 -2.01 -2.38 1.83
CA TRP A 66 -1.74 -3.53 2.68
C TRP A 66 -0.67 -4.44 2.05
N ARG A 67 -0.86 -4.88 0.82
CA ARG A 67 -0.01 -5.88 0.19
C ARG A 67 1.42 -5.42 0.00
N MET A 68 1.63 -4.14 -0.35
CA MET A 68 2.96 -3.55 -0.43
C MET A 68 3.67 -3.48 0.92
N ASN A 69 2.93 -3.25 2.01
CA ASN A 69 3.50 -3.30 3.36
C ASN A 69 3.77 -4.74 3.81
N TRP A 70 2.93 -5.70 3.44
CA TRP A 70 3.12 -7.12 3.77
C TRP A 70 4.31 -7.72 3.04
N ILE A 71 4.44 -7.51 1.72
CA ILE A 71 5.58 -8.01 0.92
C ILE A 71 6.88 -7.34 1.36
N HIS A 72 6.83 -6.05 1.65
CA HIS A 72 7.98 -5.22 2.03
C HIS A 72 9.16 -5.39 1.08
N PRO A 73 8.99 -5.10 -0.22
CA PRO A 73 9.91 -5.58 -1.26
C PRO A 73 11.28 -4.90 -1.27
N PHE A 74 11.44 -3.76 -0.61
CA PHE A 74 12.66 -2.97 -0.66
C PHE A 74 13.41 -2.98 0.66
N MET A 75 14.70 -2.59 0.64
CA MET A 75 15.47 -2.39 1.87
C MET A 75 14.98 -1.17 2.64
N GLU A 76 14.55 -0.12 1.94
CA GLU A 76 14.03 1.11 2.52
C GLU A 76 12.86 1.68 1.72
N GLY A 77 12.10 2.60 2.32
CA GLY A 77 11.07 3.36 1.62
C GLY A 77 9.76 2.61 1.38
N ASN A 78 9.60 1.38 1.87
CA ASN A 78 8.40 0.57 1.64
C ASN A 78 7.10 1.30 2.04
N GLY A 79 7.04 1.89 3.23
CA GLY A 79 5.87 2.62 3.67
C GLY A 79 5.55 3.86 2.83
N ARG A 80 6.57 4.57 2.31
CA ARG A 80 6.38 5.70 1.38
C ARG A 80 5.84 5.20 0.04
N THR A 81 6.44 4.15 -0.48
CA THR A 81 6.02 3.52 -1.74
C THR A 81 4.60 2.95 -1.64
N ALA A 82 4.27 2.25 -0.55
CA ALA A 82 2.93 1.72 -0.32
C ALA A 82 1.86 2.83 -0.31
N ARG A 83 2.10 3.93 0.41
CA ARG A 83 1.19 5.08 0.43
C ARG A 83 1.06 5.75 -0.94
N ALA A 84 2.16 5.87 -1.69
CA ALA A 84 2.13 6.43 -3.04
C ALA A 84 1.35 5.54 -4.01
N ILE A 85 1.53 4.22 -3.96
CA ILE A 85 0.77 3.25 -4.77
C ILE A 85 -0.71 3.28 -4.40
N CYS A 86 -1.04 3.29 -3.10
CA CYS A 86 -2.41 3.41 -2.62
C CYS A 86 -3.12 4.63 -3.24
N TYR A 87 -2.52 5.81 -3.10
CA TYR A 87 -3.08 7.04 -3.63
C TYR A 87 -3.14 7.06 -5.16
N PHE A 88 -2.13 6.52 -5.83
CA PHE A 88 -2.11 6.35 -7.28
C PHE A 88 -3.28 5.47 -7.77
N LEU A 89 -3.46 4.28 -7.19
CA LEU A 89 -4.54 3.36 -7.55
C LEU A 89 -5.92 4.03 -7.35
N LEU A 90 -6.10 4.71 -6.22
CA LEU A 90 -7.34 5.41 -5.92
C LEU A 90 -7.63 6.50 -6.97
N CYS A 91 -6.67 7.40 -7.23
CA CYS A 91 -6.85 8.52 -8.15
C CYS A 91 -7.06 8.06 -9.60
N VAL A 92 -6.32 7.05 -10.06
CA VAL A 92 -6.49 6.51 -11.42
C VAL A 92 -7.86 5.85 -11.59
N ARG A 93 -8.34 5.14 -10.57
CA ARG A 93 -9.68 4.51 -10.61
C ARG A 93 -10.82 5.51 -10.52
N VAL A 94 -10.64 6.60 -9.80
CA VAL A 94 -11.60 7.72 -9.73
C VAL A 94 -11.52 8.60 -10.98
N GLY A 95 -10.40 8.59 -11.69
CA GLY A 95 -10.17 9.38 -12.90
C GLY A 95 -9.68 10.82 -12.64
N THR A 96 -9.42 11.18 -11.38
CA THR A 96 -8.94 12.51 -11.00
C THR A 96 -8.13 12.47 -9.72
N LEU A 97 -7.34 13.51 -9.46
CA LEU A 97 -6.75 13.72 -8.15
C LEU A 97 -7.85 14.11 -7.15
N LEU A 98 -7.83 13.51 -5.96
CA LEU A 98 -8.79 13.87 -4.93
C LEU A 98 -8.47 15.27 -4.40
N PRO A 99 -9.47 16.16 -4.33
CA PRO A 99 -9.29 17.50 -3.77
C PRO A 99 -9.04 17.43 -2.26
N GLY A 100 -8.51 18.52 -1.69
CA GLY A 100 -8.23 18.65 -0.27
C GLY A 100 -6.85 19.23 -0.02
N LYS A 101 -6.69 19.89 1.12
CA LYS A 101 -5.43 20.55 1.50
C LYS A 101 -4.37 19.57 1.93
N LYS A 102 -4.76 18.56 2.72
CA LYS A 102 -3.90 17.48 3.19
C LYS A 102 -4.25 16.19 2.45
N LEU A 103 -3.30 15.64 1.72
CA LEU A 103 -3.51 14.45 0.89
C LEU A 103 -3.49 13.15 1.71
N LEU A 104 -4.17 12.13 1.20
CA LEU A 104 -4.29 10.81 1.83
C LEU A 104 -2.95 10.21 2.30
N PRO A 105 -1.83 10.25 1.55
CA PRO A 105 -0.54 9.73 2.02
C PRO A 105 -0.03 10.39 3.31
N GLU A 106 -0.31 11.68 3.50
CA GLU A 106 0.06 12.41 4.72
C GLU A 106 -0.83 12.00 5.89
N ARG A 107 -2.15 11.89 5.65
CA ARG A 107 -3.12 11.45 6.66
C ARG A 107 -2.79 10.05 7.18
N ILE A 108 -2.46 9.11 6.29
CA ILE A 108 -2.01 7.77 6.67
C ILE A 108 -0.74 7.83 7.54
N ARG A 109 0.21 8.70 7.19
CA ARG A 109 1.45 8.88 7.97
C ARG A 109 1.18 9.37 9.39
N GLU A 110 0.24 10.29 9.54
CA GLU A 110 -0.11 10.89 10.83
C GLU A 110 -0.97 9.97 11.70
N SER A 111 -1.84 9.17 11.09
CA SER A 111 -2.72 8.20 11.77
C SER A 111 -2.04 6.83 11.96
N ARG A 112 -0.80 6.81 12.49
CA ARG A 112 0.02 5.60 12.55
C ARG A 112 -0.62 4.44 13.30
N GLU A 113 -1.28 4.68 14.42
CA GLU A 113 -1.89 3.63 15.24
C GLU A 113 -3.03 2.93 14.50
N GLY A 114 -3.97 3.69 13.93
CA GLY A 114 -5.06 3.15 13.12
C GLY A 114 -4.56 2.39 11.90
N PHE A 115 -3.51 2.93 11.26
CA PHE A 115 -2.85 2.28 10.12
C PHE A 115 -2.29 0.89 10.49
N VAL A 116 -1.50 0.81 11.56
CA VAL A 116 -0.90 -0.47 12.00
C VAL A 116 -1.97 -1.46 12.41
N LYS A 117 -3.02 -1.01 13.12
CA LYS A 117 -4.15 -1.87 13.51
C LYS A 117 -4.85 -2.47 12.28
N ALA A 118 -5.11 -1.67 11.26
CA ALA A 118 -5.74 -2.14 10.02
C ALA A 118 -4.87 -3.15 9.27
N LEU A 119 -3.56 -2.91 9.17
CA LEU A 119 -2.63 -3.86 8.54
C LEU A 119 -2.59 -5.20 9.28
N VAL A 120 -2.48 -5.19 10.62
CA VAL A 120 -2.46 -6.41 11.44
C VAL A 120 -3.75 -7.21 11.29
N ALA A 121 -4.90 -6.54 11.15
CA ALA A 121 -6.17 -7.23 10.91
C ALA A 121 -6.16 -7.95 9.56
N ALA A 122 -5.72 -7.29 8.49
CA ALA A 122 -5.61 -7.91 7.17
C ALA A 122 -4.58 -9.05 7.12
N ASP A 123 -3.47 -8.92 7.87
CA ASP A 123 -2.47 -9.99 8.00
C ASP A 123 -3.07 -11.25 8.66
N ARG A 124 -3.90 -11.09 9.70
CA ARG A 124 -4.60 -12.21 10.36
C ARG A 124 -5.57 -12.92 9.45
N GLU A 125 -6.34 -12.18 8.64
CA GLU A 125 -7.22 -12.76 7.64
C GLU A 125 -6.43 -13.57 6.62
N TRP A 126 -5.31 -13.02 6.14
CA TRP A 126 -4.43 -13.70 5.21
C TRP A 126 -3.83 -14.99 5.79
N ASP A 127 -3.37 -14.97 7.03
CA ASP A 127 -2.83 -16.14 7.74
C ASP A 127 -3.90 -17.22 7.95
N SER A 128 -5.18 -16.81 7.99
CA SER A 128 -6.33 -17.72 8.05
C SER A 128 -6.78 -18.22 6.67
N GLY A 129 -6.08 -17.86 5.59
CA GLY A 129 -6.36 -18.26 4.21
C GLY A 129 -7.38 -17.39 3.48
N HIS A 130 -7.73 -16.23 4.04
CA HIS A 130 -8.70 -15.31 3.44
C HIS A 130 -8.01 -14.06 2.90
N LEU A 131 -8.30 -13.71 1.64
CA LEU A 131 -7.93 -12.41 1.09
C LEU A 131 -9.00 -11.38 1.50
N ASN A 132 -8.78 -10.73 2.62
CA ASN A 132 -9.72 -9.75 3.17
C ASN A 132 -8.96 -8.51 3.67
N SER A 133 -9.20 -7.37 3.04
CA SER A 133 -8.63 -6.08 3.40
C SER A 133 -9.68 -5.05 3.88
N THR A 134 -10.84 -5.52 4.31
CA THR A 134 -11.99 -4.67 4.71
C THR A 134 -11.62 -3.67 5.82
N GLU A 135 -10.81 -4.08 6.80
CA GLU A 135 -10.36 -3.16 7.85
C GLU A 135 -9.45 -2.05 7.31
N VAL A 136 -8.60 -2.36 6.32
CA VAL A 136 -7.78 -1.35 5.65
C VAL A 136 -8.65 -0.43 4.78
N GLU A 137 -9.64 -0.99 4.12
CA GLU A 137 -10.61 -0.22 3.34
C GLU A 137 -11.40 0.76 4.22
N SER A 138 -11.96 0.27 5.33
CA SER A 138 -12.70 1.09 6.29
C SER A 138 -11.84 2.21 6.87
N TYR A 139 -10.59 1.91 7.20
CA TYR A 139 -9.60 2.89 7.63
C TYR A 139 -9.36 3.96 6.56
N LEU A 140 -9.15 3.55 5.29
CA LEU A 140 -8.93 4.48 4.19
C LEU A 140 -10.15 5.33 3.90
N ALA A 141 -11.35 4.76 3.93
CA ALA A 141 -12.60 5.46 3.66
C ALA A 141 -12.75 6.68 4.60
N GLY A 142 -12.51 6.51 5.89
CA GLY A 142 -12.54 7.61 6.84
C GLY A 142 -11.51 8.72 6.56
N LEU A 143 -10.30 8.36 6.10
CA LEU A 143 -9.27 9.34 5.74
C LEU A 143 -9.57 10.05 4.42
N VAL A 144 -10.17 9.36 3.45
CA VAL A 144 -10.63 9.95 2.19
C VAL A 144 -11.77 10.94 2.46
N GLU A 145 -12.75 10.56 3.26
CA GLU A 145 -13.82 11.46 3.67
C GLU A 145 -13.27 12.73 4.36
N ALA A 146 -12.33 12.55 5.28
CA ALA A 146 -11.65 13.68 5.92
C ALA A 146 -10.86 14.56 4.93
N GLN A 147 -10.27 13.99 3.87
CA GLN A 147 -9.62 14.77 2.81
C GLN A 147 -10.65 15.57 2.01
N LEU A 148 -11.75 14.93 1.61
CA LEU A 148 -12.78 15.56 0.78
C LEU A 148 -13.54 16.66 1.52
N SER A 149 -13.71 16.54 2.84
CA SER A 149 -14.36 17.58 3.66
C SER A 149 -13.56 18.88 3.72
N GLU A 150 -12.27 18.86 3.39
CA GLU A 150 -11.40 20.06 3.32
C GLU A 150 -11.34 20.66 1.89
N ALA A 151 -12.08 20.07 0.95
CA ALA A 151 -12.16 20.61 -0.41
C ALA A 151 -12.91 21.96 -0.39
N PRO A 152 -12.46 22.92 -1.21
CA PRO A 152 -13.10 24.23 -1.29
C PRO A 152 -14.51 24.14 -1.89
#